data_26486635b2fd89c397a0eb95eec7e8e0
#
_entry.id   26486635b2fd89c397a0eb95eec7e8e0
#
_cell.length_a   1.000
_cell.length_b   1.000
_cell.length_c   1.000
_cell.angle_alpha   90.00
_cell.angle_beta   90.00
_cell.angle_gamma   90.00
#
_symmetry.space_group_name_H-M   'P 1'
#
loop_
_entity.id
_entity.type
_entity.pdbx_description
1 polymer ?
#
loop_
_entity_poly.entity_id
_entity_poly.type
_entity_poly.pdbx_seq_one_letter_code
_entity_poly.pdbx_strand_id
1 'polypeptide(L)'
;EKQEELLVAMNGRAGRLTNEYLPGDERSFTIIAYPVPEIGNDFPKIFAEIVKINTLDYKQYERIQQTIIETLDTCQWVEIKGKDDNETDLIIHLHELEDVRKQTNFENCVADVNIPVGEVFTSPVLAGTGGILHVKKVYLNGLQFKDLKLVFDCGQVIDYSCANFETEEENRAYIEDNILHHHPKIPMGEFAIGTNTTAYVAAEKYGIADK
;
A
#
# COMPACT_ATOMS: atom_id res chain seq x y z
N GLU A 1 -10.54 16.51 -16.26
CA GLU A 1 -9.51 17.58 -16.31
C GLU A 1 -9.89 18.74 -15.37
N LYS A 2 -10.85 19.61 -15.71
CA LYS A 2 -11.22 20.77 -14.86
C LYS A 2 -11.79 20.38 -13.47
N GLN A 3 -12.50 19.26 -13.36
CA GLN A 3 -13.01 18.75 -12.09
C GLN A 3 -11.89 18.15 -11.23
N GLU A 4 -10.90 17.52 -11.84
CA GLU A 4 -9.72 16.99 -11.16
C GLU A 4 -8.83 18.11 -10.61
N GLU A 5 -8.57 19.13 -11.42
CA GLU A 5 -7.83 20.32 -10.95
C GLU A 5 -8.50 20.97 -9.74
N LEU A 6 -9.83 21.08 -9.78
CA LEU A 6 -10.60 21.61 -8.65
C LEU A 6 -10.53 20.69 -7.42
N LEU A 7 -10.57 19.36 -7.60
CA LEU A 7 -10.46 18.39 -6.51
C LEU A 7 -9.07 18.44 -5.88
N VAL A 8 -8.02 18.47 -6.67
CA VAL A 8 -6.63 18.61 -6.19
C VAL A 8 -6.45 19.92 -5.42
N ALA A 9 -6.95 21.04 -5.97
CA ALA A 9 -6.89 22.33 -5.30
C ALA A 9 -7.68 22.33 -3.97
N MET A 10 -8.85 21.71 -3.95
CA MET A 10 -9.68 21.56 -2.76
C MET A 10 -8.99 20.70 -1.69
N ASN A 11 -8.46 19.54 -2.08
CA ASN A 11 -7.74 18.65 -1.18
C ASN A 11 -6.48 19.33 -0.59
N GLY A 12 -5.72 20.03 -1.43
CA GLY A 12 -4.56 20.79 -0.98
C GLY A 12 -4.92 21.93 -0.01
N ARG A 13 -6.09 22.59 -0.21
CA ARG A 13 -6.59 23.60 0.73
C ARG A 13 -7.08 22.96 2.03
N ALA A 14 -7.82 21.86 1.94
CA ALA A 14 -8.29 21.12 3.10
C ALA A 14 -7.12 20.62 3.96
N GLY A 15 -6.07 20.06 3.34
CA GLY A 15 -4.87 19.61 4.04
C GLY A 15 -4.15 20.74 4.78
N ARG A 16 -4.01 21.92 4.13
CA ARG A 16 -3.42 23.11 4.80
C ARG A 16 -4.24 23.55 5.99
N LEU A 17 -5.56 23.66 5.85
CA LEU A 17 -6.46 24.04 6.94
C LEU A 17 -6.43 23.01 8.07
N THR A 18 -6.42 21.73 7.73
CA THR A 18 -6.33 20.66 8.73
C THR A 18 -5.02 20.79 9.54
N ASN A 19 -3.89 20.98 8.87
CA ASN A 19 -2.60 21.11 9.57
C ASN A 19 -2.49 22.40 10.40
N GLU A 20 -3.18 23.47 10.00
CA GLU A 20 -3.20 24.73 10.74
C GLU A 20 -4.09 24.65 12.00
N TYR A 21 -5.27 24.05 11.90
CA TYR A 21 -6.27 24.04 12.98
C TYR A 21 -6.31 22.73 13.78
N LEU A 22 -5.73 21.66 13.23
CA LEU A 22 -5.62 20.34 13.85
C LEU A 22 -4.20 19.80 13.65
N PRO A 23 -3.19 20.40 14.32
CA PRO A 23 -1.80 19.98 14.19
C PRO A 23 -1.62 18.48 14.47
N GLY A 24 -0.71 17.83 13.74
CA GLY A 24 -0.52 16.37 13.81
C GLY A 24 -0.08 15.89 15.19
N ASP A 25 0.66 16.71 15.93
CA ASP A 25 1.14 16.46 17.29
C ASP A 25 0.06 16.67 18.39
N GLU A 26 -1.06 17.30 18.04
CA GLU A 26 -2.18 17.53 18.95
C GLU A 26 -3.40 16.64 18.69
N ARG A 27 -3.33 15.74 17.69
CA ARG A 27 -4.43 14.87 17.31
C ARG A 27 -4.01 13.41 17.26
N SER A 28 -4.98 12.52 17.48
CA SER A 28 -4.88 11.10 17.15
C SER A 28 -6.04 10.70 16.25
N PHE A 29 -5.84 9.62 15.51
CA PHE A 29 -6.89 9.02 14.69
C PHE A 29 -6.70 7.50 14.65
N THR A 30 -7.77 6.80 14.30
CA THR A 30 -7.75 5.36 14.06
C THR A 30 -8.54 5.07 12.79
N ILE A 31 -7.99 4.22 11.95
CA ILE A 31 -8.65 3.69 10.75
C ILE A 31 -9.10 2.27 11.08
N ILE A 32 -10.38 1.98 10.85
CA ILE A 32 -10.93 0.66 11.13
C ILE A 32 -11.63 0.09 9.90
N ALA A 33 -11.35 -1.18 9.57
CA ALA A 33 -12.10 -1.91 8.57
C ALA A 33 -13.51 -2.17 9.09
N TYR A 34 -14.51 -1.56 8.45
CA TYR A 34 -15.90 -1.64 8.86
C TYR A 34 -16.82 -1.80 7.64
N PRO A 35 -17.18 -3.04 7.28
CA PRO A 35 -18.01 -3.28 6.12
C PRO A 35 -19.45 -2.76 6.35
N VAL A 36 -20.04 -2.30 5.25
CA VAL A 36 -21.44 -1.82 5.21
C VAL A 36 -22.28 -2.75 4.32
N PRO A 37 -23.63 -2.73 4.42
CA PRO A 37 -24.50 -3.66 3.69
C PRO A 37 -24.28 -3.69 2.18
N GLU A 38 -23.81 -2.58 1.59
CA GLU A 38 -23.50 -2.42 0.18
C GLU A 38 -22.34 -3.32 -0.31
N ILE A 39 -21.56 -3.91 0.62
CA ILE A 39 -20.49 -4.87 0.28
C ILE A 39 -21.02 -6.12 -0.43
N GLY A 40 -22.30 -6.47 -0.24
CA GLY A 40 -22.97 -7.54 -0.96
C GLY A 40 -23.91 -8.39 -0.10
N ASN A 41 -24.49 -9.41 -0.76
CA ASN A 41 -25.53 -10.26 -0.14
C ASN A 41 -25.05 -11.04 1.10
N ASP A 42 -23.75 -11.31 1.18
CA ASP A 42 -23.13 -12.01 2.31
C ASP A 42 -22.70 -11.07 3.44
N PHE A 43 -23.17 -9.79 3.44
CA PHE A 43 -22.81 -8.79 4.44
C PHE A 43 -22.81 -9.32 5.90
N PRO A 44 -23.83 -10.05 6.41
CA PRO A 44 -23.80 -10.51 7.80
C PRO A 44 -22.63 -11.45 8.11
N LYS A 45 -22.23 -12.29 7.15
CA LYS A 45 -21.10 -13.22 7.29
C LYS A 45 -19.79 -12.46 7.19
N ILE A 46 -19.68 -11.55 6.21
CA ILE A 46 -18.51 -10.69 6.00
C ILE A 46 -18.28 -9.84 7.24
N PHE A 47 -19.33 -9.20 7.76
CA PHE A 47 -19.25 -8.39 8.97
C PHE A 47 -18.73 -9.20 10.17
N ALA A 48 -19.28 -10.39 10.40
CA ALA A 48 -18.83 -11.26 11.48
C ALA A 48 -17.38 -11.71 11.34
N GLU A 49 -16.92 -11.92 10.10
CA GLU A 49 -15.51 -12.29 9.83
C GLU A 49 -14.58 -11.09 10.03
N ILE A 50 -14.95 -9.90 9.56
CA ILE A 50 -14.17 -8.67 9.74
C ILE A 50 -14.06 -8.32 11.22
N VAL A 51 -15.12 -8.46 12.03
CA VAL A 51 -15.04 -8.26 13.48
C VAL A 51 -14.01 -9.21 14.12
N LYS A 52 -13.96 -10.48 13.70
CA LYS A 52 -12.93 -11.42 14.20
C LYS A 52 -11.52 -10.98 13.80
N ILE A 53 -11.34 -10.53 12.55
CA ILE A 53 -10.05 -10.02 12.05
C ILE A 53 -9.63 -8.77 12.83
N ASN A 54 -10.55 -7.85 13.09
CA ASN A 54 -10.29 -6.64 13.86
C ASN A 54 -9.93 -6.91 15.33
N THR A 55 -10.30 -8.08 15.87
CA THR A 55 -10.06 -8.47 17.25
C THR A 55 -8.97 -9.54 17.41
N LEU A 56 -8.11 -9.74 16.41
CA LEU A 56 -6.93 -10.59 16.51
C LEU A 56 -6.01 -10.13 17.63
N ASP A 57 -5.25 -11.08 18.20
CA ASP A 57 -4.25 -10.77 19.22
C ASP A 57 -3.10 -9.91 18.66
N TYR A 58 -3.28 -8.59 18.74
CA TYR A 58 -2.31 -7.63 18.24
C TYR A 58 -0.94 -7.76 18.92
N LYS A 59 -0.87 -8.22 20.16
CA LYS A 59 0.42 -8.44 20.86
C LYS A 59 1.23 -9.59 20.28
N GLN A 60 0.53 -10.59 19.72
CA GLN A 60 1.21 -11.66 18.99
C GLN A 60 1.75 -11.14 17.66
N TYR A 61 0.95 -10.36 16.93
CA TYR A 61 1.39 -9.73 15.68
C TYR A 61 2.55 -8.75 15.92
N GLU A 62 2.47 -7.91 16.94
CA GLU A 62 3.54 -6.98 17.33
C GLU A 62 4.88 -7.71 17.48
N ARG A 63 4.92 -8.86 18.16
CA ARG A 63 6.15 -9.65 18.32
C ARG A 63 6.65 -10.25 17.02
N ILE A 64 5.75 -10.77 16.17
CA ILE A 64 6.11 -11.34 14.87
C ILE A 64 6.67 -10.23 13.97
N GLN A 65 5.97 -9.13 13.89
CA GLN A 65 6.36 -7.97 13.08
C GLN A 65 7.67 -7.36 13.58
N GLN A 66 7.87 -7.28 14.89
CA GLN A 66 9.11 -6.80 15.46
C GLN A 66 10.31 -7.68 15.06
N THR A 67 10.15 -9.00 15.02
CA THR A 67 11.20 -9.91 14.54
C THR A 67 11.55 -9.67 13.06
N ILE A 68 10.55 -9.36 12.24
CA ILE A 68 10.75 -8.99 10.83
C ILE A 68 11.54 -7.66 10.75
N ILE A 69 11.12 -6.66 11.51
CA ILE A 69 11.77 -5.34 11.57
C ILE A 69 13.23 -5.47 11.99
N GLU A 70 13.50 -6.17 13.09
CA GLU A 70 14.88 -6.38 13.59
C GLU A 70 15.80 -7.04 12.55
N THR A 71 15.23 -7.89 11.69
CA THR A 71 15.98 -8.49 10.58
C THR A 71 16.22 -7.46 9.46
N LEU A 72 15.18 -6.72 9.07
CA LEU A 72 15.24 -5.75 7.98
C LEU A 72 16.13 -4.54 8.32
N ASP A 73 16.14 -4.10 9.57
CA ASP A 73 16.98 -2.99 10.05
C ASP A 73 18.49 -3.28 9.96
N THR A 74 18.87 -4.54 9.80
CA THR A 74 20.27 -4.92 9.53
C THR A 74 20.64 -4.88 8.06
N CYS A 75 19.68 -4.62 7.18
CA CYS A 75 19.86 -4.65 5.73
C CYS A 75 20.02 -3.25 5.15
N GLN A 76 20.75 -3.13 4.04
CA GLN A 76 20.85 -1.90 3.25
C GLN A 76 19.80 -1.86 2.13
N TRP A 77 19.35 -3.02 1.69
CA TRP A 77 18.30 -3.17 0.68
C TRP A 77 17.52 -4.47 0.87
N VAL A 78 16.35 -4.52 0.28
CA VAL A 78 15.51 -5.71 0.18
C VAL A 78 15.34 -6.06 -1.30
N GLU A 79 15.59 -7.30 -1.66
CA GLU A 79 15.32 -7.82 -2.99
C GLU A 79 14.00 -8.58 -3.02
N ILE A 80 13.12 -8.22 -3.95
CA ILE A 80 11.80 -8.83 -4.11
C ILE A 80 11.75 -9.52 -5.46
N LYS A 81 11.55 -10.83 -5.44
CA LYS A 81 11.38 -11.63 -6.65
C LYS A 81 9.99 -12.22 -6.72
N GLY A 82 9.38 -12.09 -7.86
CA GLY A 82 8.12 -12.75 -8.18
C GLY A 82 8.28 -14.27 -8.17
N LYS A 83 7.17 -14.97 -8.01
CA LYS A 83 7.11 -16.42 -8.08
C LYS A 83 6.22 -16.84 -9.24
N ASP A 84 6.54 -18.00 -9.84
CA ASP A 84 5.86 -18.60 -10.99
C ASP A 84 5.85 -17.62 -12.19
N ASP A 85 4.69 -17.15 -12.61
CA ASP A 85 4.51 -16.21 -13.72
C ASP A 85 4.47 -14.72 -13.29
N ASN A 86 4.81 -14.42 -12.05
CA ASN A 86 4.96 -13.06 -11.57
C ASN A 86 6.38 -12.54 -11.88
N GLU A 87 6.48 -11.49 -12.68
CA GLU A 87 7.75 -10.97 -13.18
C GLU A 87 8.39 -9.91 -12.27
N THR A 88 7.94 -9.76 -11.03
CA THR A 88 8.55 -8.82 -10.09
C THR A 88 10.03 -9.14 -9.90
N ASP A 89 10.87 -8.15 -10.11
CA ASP A 89 12.30 -8.15 -9.81
C ASP A 89 12.67 -6.73 -9.39
N LEU A 90 12.61 -6.48 -8.10
CA LEU A 90 12.65 -5.14 -7.53
C LEU A 90 13.63 -5.09 -6.36
N ILE A 91 14.46 -4.05 -6.34
CA ILE A 91 15.36 -3.74 -5.23
C ILE A 91 14.84 -2.48 -4.53
N ILE A 92 14.66 -2.58 -3.23
CA ILE A 92 14.25 -1.48 -2.35
C ILE A 92 15.42 -1.11 -1.46
N HIS A 93 15.95 0.10 -1.61
CA HIS A 93 17.00 0.62 -0.74
C HIS A 93 16.41 1.18 0.56
N LEU A 94 17.07 0.89 1.67
CA LEU A 94 16.69 1.31 3.01
C LEU A 94 17.64 2.43 3.49
N HIS A 95 17.18 3.23 4.46
CA HIS A 95 18.03 4.22 5.11
C HIS A 95 19.10 3.52 5.96
N GLU A 96 20.32 4.07 5.96
CA GLU A 96 21.38 3.61 6.85
C GLU A 96 21.05 4.02 8.30
N LEU A 97 21.11 3.07 9.22
CA LEU A 97 20.92 3.28 10.64
C LEU A 97 22.28 3.39 11.33
N GLU A 98 22.49 4.45 12.11
CA GLU A 98 23.72 4.62 12.89
C GLU A 98 23.80 3.63 14.07
N ASP A 99 22.67 3.36 14.72
CA ASP A 99 22.56 2.39 15.81
C ASP A 99 21.21 1.66 15.74
N VAL A 100 21.21 0.46 15.17
CA VAL A 100 20.03 -0.41 15.04
C VAL A 100 19.33 -0.77 16.36
N ARG A 101 19.98 -0.53 17.51
CA ARG A 101 19.37 -0.75 18.83
C ARG A 101 18.53 0.44 19.31
N LYS A 102 18.61 1.58 18.61
CA LYS A 102 17.94 2.84 18.98
C LYS A 102 17.11 3.43 17.85
N GLN A 103 17.33 2.95 16.65
CA GLN A 103 16.71 3.45 15.43
C GLN A 103 16.07 2.27 14.70
N THR A 104 15.06 2.55 13.93
CA THR A 104 14.43 1.60 13.01
C THR A 104 14.03 2.31 11.74
N ASN A 105 14.07 1.58 10.63
CA ASN A 105 13.52 2.03 9.35
C ASN A 105 12.01 1.78 9.24
N PHE A 106 11.49 0.86 10.06
CA PHE A 106 10.15 0.32 9.84
C PHE A 106 9.20 0.68 10.98
N GLU A 107 7.97 1.01 10.62
CA GLU A 107 6.86 1.05 11.55
C GLU A 107 6.28 -0.35 11.76
N ASN A 108 6.07 -0.67 13.03
CA ASN A 108 5.35 -1.88 13.45
C ASN A 108 3.86 -1.53 13.55
N CYS A 109 3.10 -1.73 12.46
CA CYS A 109 1.70 -1.37 12.40
C CYS A 109 0.84 -2.38 13.17
N VAL A 110 0.57 -2.06 14.41
CA VAL A 110 -0.32 -2.79 15.31
C VAL A 110 -1.70 -2.12 15.38
N ALA A 111 -2.63 -2.69 16.14
CA ALA A 111 -3.99 -2.21 16.26
C ALA A 111 -4.11 -0.93 17.13
N ASP A 112 -3.36 0.09 16.80
CA ASP A 112 -3.36 1.42 17.40
C ASP A 112 -3.84 2.50 16.42
N VAL A 113 -3.26 2.55 15.22
CA VAL A 113 -3.70 3.45 14.14
C VAL A 113 -4.58 2.71 13.14
N ASN A 114 -4.17 1.52 12.70
CA ASN A 114 -4.89 0.70 11.74
C ASN A 114 -5.50 -0.55 12.39
N ILE A 115 -6.79 -0.74 12.21
CA ILE A 115 -7.52 -1.94 12.64
C ILE A 115 -8.14 -2.59 11.40
N PRO A 116 -7.77 -3.82 11.07
CA PRO A 116 -6.94 -4.79 11.83
C PRO A 116 -5.45 -4.50 11.78
N VAL A 117 -4.72 -5.09 12.74
CA VAL A 117 -3.26 -5.21 12.74
C VAL A 117 -2.77 -5.92 11.49
N GLY A 118 -1.55 -5.59 11.04
CA GLY A 118 -0.98 -6.52 10.12
C GLY A 118 -0.04 -6.08 9.04
N GLU A 119 0.86 -5.13 9.30
CA GLU A 119 1.95 -4.81 8.38
C GLU A 119 3.18 -4.25 9.09
N VAL A 120 4.31 -4.33 8.41
CA VAL A 120 5.50 -3.53 8.68
C VAL A 120 5.80 -2.72 7.44
N PHE A 121 6.04 -1.41 7.58
CA PHE A 121 6.22 -0.53 6.43
C PHE A 121 7.30 0.52 6.64
N THR A 122 7.83 1.05 5.55
CA THR A 122 8.82 2.13 5.52
C THR A 122 8.68 2.96 4.26
N SER A 123 9.17 4.19 4.31
CA SER A 123 9.45 4.98 3.10
C SER A 123 10.85 4.61 2.58
N PRO A 124 10.97 4.10 1.36
CA PRO A 124 12.26 3.66 0.83
C PRO A 124 13.17 4.84 0.48
N VAL A 125 14.48 4.59 0.45
CA VAL A 125 15.44 5.50 -0.19
C VAL A 125 15.24 5.40 -1.70
N LEU A 126 14.89 6.51 -2.36
CA LEU A 126 14.61 6.50 -3.79
C LEU A 126 15.86 6.17 -4.61
N ALA A 127 17.00 6.75 -4.24
CA ALA A 127 18.27 6.47 -4.91
C ALA A 127 18.66 4.99 -4.77
N GLY A 128 18.85 4.32 -5.89
CA GLY A 128 19.16 2.88 -5.94
C GLY A 128 17.94 1.96 -5.92
N THR A 129 16.76 2.42 -5.47
CA THR A 129 15.52 1.67 -5.57
C THR A 129 15.09 1.58 -7.03
N GLY A 130 14.88 0.36 -7.54
CA GLY A 130 14.51 0.18 -8.94
C GLY A 130 14.27 -1.27 -9.33
N GLY A 131 13.75 -1.45 -10.55
CA GLY A 131 13.38 -2.74 -11.09
C GLY A 131 11.91 -2.80 -11.51
N ILE A 132 11.35 -3.99 -11.60
CA ILE A 132 9.98 -4.25 -12.08
C ILE A 132 9.10 -4.66 -10.92
N LEU A 133 7.99 -3.98 -10.75
CA LEU A 133 6.85 -4.44 -9.94
C LEU A 133 5.78 -4.98 -10.90
N HIS A 134 5.43 -6.25 -10.77
CA HIS A 134 4.37 -6.89 -11.54
C HIS A 134 3.26 -7.40 -10.62
N VAL A 135 2.03 -6.96 -10.85
CA VAL A 135 0.85 -7.37 -10.08
C VAL A 135 -0.20 -7.92 -11.03
N LYS A 136 -0.52 -9.21 -10.88
CA LYS A 136 -1.49 -9.91 -11.75
C LYS A 136 -2.88 -9.29 -11.72
N LYS A 137 -3.33 -8.89 -10.55
CA LYS A 137 -4.62 -8.24 -10.36
C LYS A 137 -4.57 -7.36 -9.11
N VAL A 138 -4.94 -6.11 -9.25
CA VAL A 138 -5.03 -5.16 -8.14
C VAL A 138 -6.20 -4.20 -8.37
N TYR A 139 -6.76 -3.71 -7.29
CA TYR A 139 -7.80 -2.68 -7.30
C TYR A 139 -7.24 -1.39 -6.68
N LEU A 140 -7.31 -0.31 -7.44
CA LEU A 140 -6.91 1.02 -7.00
C LEU A 140 -8.09 1.97 -7.20
N ASN A 141 -8.56 2.57 -6.13
CA ASN A 141 -9.74 3.47 -6.16
C ASN A 141 -11.00 2.84 -6.81
N GLY A 142 -11.22 1.53 -6.58
CA GLY A 142 -12.34 0.80 -7.16
C GLY A 142 -12.14 0.36 -8.63
N LEU A 143 -11.02 0.71 -9.24
CA LEU A 143 -10.67 0.32 -10.61
C LEU A 143 -9.76 -0.92 -10.60
N GLN A 144 -10.11 -1.92 -11.41
CA GLN A 144 -9.29 -3.12 -11.55
C GLN A 144 -8.17 -2.90 -12.56
N PHE A 145 -6.95 -3.27 -12.17
CA PHE A 145 -5.81 -3.40 -13.08
C PHE A 145 -5.43 -4.87 -13.22
N LYS A 146 -5.17 -5.30 -14.46
CA LYS A 146 -4.77 -6.67 -14.81
C LYS A 146 -3.36 -6.64 -15.37
N ASP A 147 -2.52 -7.57 -14.88
CA ASP A 147 -1.11 -7.68 -15.29
C ASP A 147 -0.41 -6.31 -15.27
N LEU A 148 -0.66 -5.52 -14.21
CA LEU A 148 -0.03 -4.21 -14.04
C LEU A 148 1.47 -4.37 -13.82
N LYS A 149 2.27 -3.75 -14.68
CA LYS A 149 3.72 -3.63 -14.52
C LYS A 149 4.09 -2.17 -14.39
N LEU A 150 4.90 -1.87 -13.39
CA LEU A 150 5.54 -0.58 -13.19
C LEU A 150 7.05 -0.80 -13.16
N VAL A 151 7.79 -0.04 -13.97
CA VAL A 151 9.25 -0.05 -13.99
C VAL A 151 9.76 1.15 -13.22
N PHE A 152 10.61 0.91 -12.24
CA PHE A 152 11.20 1.94 -11.41
C PHE A 152 12.68 2.14 -11.73
N ASP A 153 13.11 3.39 -11.74
CA ASP A 153 14.51 3.79 -11.71
C ASP A 153 14.70 4.94 -10.72
N CYS A 154 15.69 4.81 -9.85
CA CYS A 154 15.89 5.74 -8.74
C CYS A 154 14.58 6.07 -7.99
N GLY A 155 13.78 5.02 -7.72
CA GLY A 155 12.50 5.11 -7.03
C GLY A 155 11.39 5.82 -7.78
N GLN A 156 11.59 6.18 -9.05
CA GLN A 156 10.59 6.85 -9.89
C GLN A 156 10.02 5.88 -10.93
N VAL A 157 8.71 5.93 -11.16
CA VAL A 157 8.11 5.18 -12.29
C VAL A 157 8.58 5.80 -13.60
N ILE A 158 9.24 4.98 -14.43
CA ILE A 158 9.79 5.40 -15.73
C ILE A 158 9.10 4.72 -16.91
N ASP A 159 8.46 3.58 -16.68
CA ASP A 159 7.66 2.88 -17.68
C ASP A 159 6.57 2.04 -17.01
N TYR A 160 5.51 1.71 -17.78
CA TYR A 160 4.34 1.02 -17.25
C TYR A 160 3.54 0.34 -18.35
N SER A 161 2.83 -0.72 -17.98
CA SER A 161 1.88 -1.44 -18.85
C SER A 161 0.81 -2.14 -18.03
N CYS A 162 -0.32 -2.45 -18.66
CA CYS A 162 -1.33 -3.35 -18.11
C CYS A 162 -2.05 -4.11 -19.24
N ALA A 163 -2.96 -5.02 -18.90
CA ALA A 163 -3.71 -5.84 -19.84
C ALA A 163 -5.23 -5.68 -19.65
N ASN A 164 -5.69 -4.45 -19.46
CA ASN A 164 -7.12 -4.15 -19.31
C ASN A 164 -7.85 -4.06 -20.63
N PHE A 165 -7.18 -3.59 -21.69
CA PHE A 165 -7.71 -3.30 -23.01
C PHE A 165 -6.93 -4.01 -24.11
N GLU A 166 -7.44 -4.00 -25.35
CA GLU A 166 -6.82 -4.67 -26.48
C GLU A 166 -5.58 -3.95 -27.02
N THR A 167 -5.52 -2.62 -26.88
CA THR A 167 -4.42 -1.82 -27.42
C THR A 167 -3.49 -1.33 -26.31
N GLU A 168 -2.22 -1.19 -26.64
CA GLU A 168 -1.22 -0.63 -25.72
C GLU A 168 -1.54 0.83 -25.39
N GLU A 169 -2.04 1.60 -26.36
CA GLU A 169 -2.40 3.00 -26.17
C GLU A 169 -3.49 3.18 -25.11
N GLU A 170 -4.57 2.37 -25.17
CA GLU A 170 -5.64 2.40 -24.17
C GLU A 170 -5.14 1.97 -22.79
N ASN A 171 -4.30 0.94 -22.71
CA ASN A 171 -3.71 0.49 -21.46
C ASN A 171 -2.80 1.55 -20.82
N ARG A 172 -1.98 2.23 -21.61
CA ARG A 172 -1.13 3.32 -21.11
C ARG A 172 -1.96 4.50 -20.64
N ALA A 173 -2.93 4.95 -21.42
CA ALA A 173 -3.85 6.03 -21.04
C ALA A 173 -4.57 5.70 -19.73
N TYR A 174 -5.01 4.45 -19.54
CA TYR A 174 -5.67 4.03 -18.32
C TYR A 174 -4.77 4.14 -17.07
N ILE A 175 -3.48 3.85 -17.20
CA ILE A 175 -2.50 4.03 -16.10
C ILE A 175 -2.20 5.52 -15.90
N GLU A 176 -2.03 6.29 -16.97
CA GLU A 176 -1.77 7.73 -16.91
C GLU A 176 -2.88 8.47 -16.17
N ASP A 177 -4.13 8.16 -16.50
CA ASP A 177 -5.30 8.79 -15.89
C ASP A 177 -5.49 8.42 -14.42
N ASN A 178 -5.26 7.14 -14.08
CA ASN A 178 -5.73 6.59 -12.80
C ASN A 178 -4.61 6.26 -11.79
N ILE A 179 -3.36 6.21 -12.21
CA ILE A 179 -2.20 5.98 -11.34
C ILE A 179 -1.27 7.19 -11.33
N LEU A 180 -0.85 7.64 -12.51
CA LEU A 180 0.06 8.78 -12.61
C LEU A 180 -0.64 10.13 -12.44
N HIS A 181 -1.96 10.20 -12.67
CA HIS A 181 -2.74 11.45 -12.65
C HIS A 181 -2.07 12.54 -13.48
N HIS A 182 -1.61 12.18 -14.68
CA HIS A 182 -0.89 13.03 -15.64
C HIS A 182 0.44 13.61 -15.12
N HIS A 183 0.97 13.11 -14.01
CA HIS A 183 2.33 13.44 -13.60
C HIS A 183 3.33 12.70 -14.48
N PRO A 184 4.42 13.34 -14.92
CA PRO A 184 5.41 12.72 -15.78
C PRO A 184 6.16 11.58 -15.09
N LYS A 185 6.25 11.63 -13.79
CA LYS A 185 6.83 10.61 -12.91
C LYS A 185 6.19 10.69 -11.53
N ILE A 186 6.04 9.54 -10.89
CA ILE A 186 5.64 9.44 -9.49
C ILE A 186 6.68 8.63 -8.72
N PRO A 187 7.03 9.04 -7.49
CA PRO A 187 7.96 8.29 -6.67
C PRO A 187 7.29 7.09 -6.01
N MET A 188 8.08 6.09 -5.64
CA MET A 188 7.66 5.05 -4.70
C MET A 188 7.47 5.70 -3.32
N GLY A 189 6.26 5.64 -2.80
CA GLY A 189 5.92 6.26 -1.52
C GLY A 189 6.21 5.37 -0.33
N GLU A 190 5.97 4.06 -0.50
CA GLU A 190 6.02 3.11 0.60
C GLU A 190 6.48 1.73 0.12
N PHE A 191 7.17 1.04 1.00
CA PHE A 191 7.40 -0.40 0.95
C PHE A 191 6.83 -1.04 2.20
N ALA A 192 5.91 -1.99 2.04
CA ALA A 192 5.24 -2.66 3.14
C ALA A 192 5.23 -4.18 2.97
N ILE A 193 5.27 -4.89 4.10
CA ILE A 193 5.07 -6.35 4.17
C ILE A 193 3.81 -6.61 4.98
N GLY A 194 2.75 -7.05 4.30
CA GLY A 194 1.51 -7.46 4.94
C GLY A 194 1.67 -8.79 5.69
N THR A 195 1.26 -8.81 6.94
CA THR A 195 1.39 -9.97 7.84
C THR A 195 0.04 -10.61 8.18
N ASN A 196 -1.09 -9.93 7.91
CA ASN A 196 -2.43 -10.43 8.23
C ASN A 196 -2.98 -11.38 7.18
N THR A 197 -2.49 -12.61 7.18
CA THR A 197 -2.96 -13.66 6.26
C THR A 197 -4.43 -14.03 6.46
N THR A 198 -5.02 -13.78 7.64
CA THR A 198 -6.45 -14.01 7.92
C THR A 198 -7.32 -13.05 7.12
N ALA A 199 -6.92 -11.79 7.02
CA ALA A 199 -7.60 -10.80 6.19
C ALA A 199 -7.54 -11.18 4.70
N TYR A 200 -6.38 -11.60 4.23
CA TYR A 200 -6.21 -12.09 2.85
C TYR A 200 -7.16 -13.26 2.54
N VAL A 201 -7.20 -14.28 3.41
CA VAL A 201 -8.08 -15.44 3.23
C VAL A 201 -9.56 -15.04 3.22
N ALA A 202 -9.96 -14.10 4.06
CA ALA A 202 -11.33 -13.60 4.08
C ALA A 202 -11.68 -12.84 2.79
N ALA A 203 -10.77 -11.99 2.31
CA ALA A 203 -10.94 -11.25 1.07
C ALA A 203 -11.12 -12.19 -0.14
N GLU A 204 -10.30 -13.22 -0.27
CA GLU A 204 -10.43 -14.24 -1.32
C GLU A 204 -11.74 -15.05 -1.20
N LYS A 205 -12.07 -15.49 0.03
CA LYS A 205 -13.28 -16.29 0.30
C LYS A 205 -14.58 -15.60 -0.13
N TYR A 206 -14.67 -14.31 0.07
CA TYR A 206 -15.88 -13.53 -0.22
C TYR A 206 -15.79 -12.72 -1.52
N GLY A 207 -14.63 -12.74 -2.19
CA GLY A 207 -14.40 -11.97 -3.41
C GLY A 207 -14.53 -10.46 -3.18
N ILE A 208 -14.00 -9.96 -2.06
CA ILE A 208 -14.12 -8.57 -1.62
C ILE A 208 -12.76 -7.82 -1.60
N ALA A 209 -11.79 -8.33 -2.33
CA ALA A 209 -10.47 -7.68 -2.41
C ALA A 209 -10.50 -6.30 -3.10
N ASP A 210 -11.62 -5.95 -3.71
CA ASP A 210 -11.88 -4.68 -4.40
C ASP A 210 -12.76 -3.70 -3.60
N LYS A 211 -13.04 -4.01 -2.33
CA LYS A 211 -14.02 -3.28 -1.53
C LYS A 211 -13.49 -2.88 -0.18
#